data_e82e96a6c7986e8fd1d0501b94040705
#
_entry.id   e82e96a6c7986e8fd1d0501b94040705
#
_cell.length_a   1.000
_cell.length_b   1.000
_cell.length_c   1.000
_cell.angle_alpha   90.00
_cell.angle_beta   90.00
_cell.angle_gamma   90.00
#
_symmetry.space_group_name_H-M   'P 1'
#
loop_
_entity.id
_entity.type
_entity.pdbx_description
1 polymer ?
#
loop_
_entity_poly.entity_id
_entity_poly.type
_entity_poly.pdbx_seq_one_letter_code
_entity_poly.pdbx_strand_id
1 'polypeptide(L)'
;MRVRVFTGIGAVAMAITLAAVAGTASAGQDARKPAGKVLAHFTTTEGAFTVELFEKDAPKTVANFVGLADGTKEWTDPKSGAKMKKPFYDGLIFHRVIPNFMIQGGDPLGTGTGDPGYKFADEFGSGRKLDKAGILAMANAGPNTNGSQFFITLAPTEWLNGKHTVFGEVVQGMNVINKIGATKTTKPGDKPVTPIVIQSVKIERK
;
A
#
# COMPACT_ATOMS: atom_id res chain seq x y z
N MET A 1 48.10 -4.71 84.53
CA MET A 1 47.70 -5.82 85.45
C MET A 1 46.86 -6.80 84.64
N ARG A 2 47.42 -8.00 84.47
CA ARG A 2 46.79 -9.32 84.18
C ARG A 2 45.51 -9.37 83.26
N VAL A 3 45.65 -9.94 82.05
CA VAL A 3 45.65 -11.39 81.68
C VAL A 3 44.30 -12.06 81.72
N ARG A 4 43.80 -12.57 80.59
CA ARG A 4 43.52 -13.95 80.07
C ARG A 4 42.45 -13.93 79.03
N VAL A 5 42.78 -14.24 77.77
CA VAL A 5 42.72 -15.55 77.07
C VAL A 5 41.50 -16.41 77.43
N PHE A 6 40.62 -16.67 76.45
CA PHE A 6 40.14 -18.03 76.14
C PHE A 6 39.62 -18.14 74.69
N THR A 7 40.11 -19.14 74.09
CA THR A 7 39.81 -19.75 72.78
C THR A 7 38.45 -20.36 72.70
N GLY A 8 37.84 -20.36 71.51
CA GLY A 8 36.65 -21.14 71.21
C GLY A 8 36.40 -21.20 69.71
N ILE A 9 36.81 -22.32 69.11
CA ILE A 9 36.63 -22.74 67.71
C ILE A 9 35.19 -23.06 67.45
N GLY A 10 34.67 -22.64 66.30
CA GLY A 10 33.37 -23.07 65.80
C GLY A 10 33.22 -22.67 64.32
N ALA A 11 33.80 -23.46 63.44
CA ALA A 11 33.58 -23.33 62.02
C ALA A 11 32.21 -23.91 61.64
N VAL A 12 31.30 -23.08 61.18
CA VAL A 12 30.09 -23.55 60.47
C VAL A 12 30.21 -23.05 59.02
N ALA A 13 30.57 -23.99 58.19
CA ALA A 13 30.54 -23.78 56.74
C ALA A 13 29.11 -23.81 56.24
N MET A 14 28.57 -22.65 55.90
CA MET A 14 27.25 -22.53 55.25
C MET A 14 27.46 -22.49 53.73
N ALA A 15 27.26 -23.63 53.13
CA ALA A 15 27.26 -23.76 51.66
C ALA A 15 26.08 -23.03 51.08
N ILE A 16 26.31 -21.88 50.43
CA ILE A 16 25.31 -21.18 49.64
C ILE A 16 25.27 -21.82 48.24
N THR A 17 24.30 -22.68 48.02
CA THR A 17 23.99 -23.18 46.66
C THR A 17 23.34 -22.07 45.84
N LEU A 18 24.10 -21.52 44.93
CA LEU A 18 23.64 -20.57 43.92
C LEU A 18 22.83 -21.35 42.85
N ALA A 19 21.52 -21.37 42.97
CA ALA A 19 20.64 -21.89 41.91
C ALA A 19 20.61 -20.89 40.77
N ALA A 20 21.34 -21.18 39.70
CA ALA A 20 21.25 -20.46 38.44
C ALA A 20 19.90 -20.79 37.79
N VAL A 21 18.94 -19.88 37.89
CA VAL A 21 17.72 -19.93 37.08
C VAL A 21 18.12 -19.49 35.67
N ALA A 22 18.36 -20.47 34.81
CA ALA A 22 18.47 -20.26 33.37
C ALA A 22 17.08 -19.93 32.83
N GLY A 23 16.75 -18.65 32.79
CA GLY A 23 15.61 -18.15 32.07
C GLY A 23 15.81 -18.36 30.57
N THR A 24 15.24 -19.41 30.03
CA THR A 24 15.11 -19.58 28.56
C THR A 24 14.15 -18.52 28.05
N ALA A 25 14.70 -17.41 27.57
CA ALA A 25 13.97 -16.48 26.74
C ALA A 25 13.58 -17.23 25.46
N SER A 26 12.37 -17.74 25.43
CA SER A 26 11.71 -18.19 24.21
C SER A 26 11.52 -16.95 23.34
N ALA A 27 12.50 -16.67 22.46
CA ALA A 27 12.30 -15.77 21.34
C ALA A 27 11.18 -16.39 20.50
N GLY A 28 9.96 -15.89 20.67
CA GLY A 28 8.85 -16.19 19.77
C GLY A 28 9.30 -15.82 18.37
N GLN A 29 9.72 -16.82 17.60
CA GLN A 29 9.81 -16.73 16.16
C GLN A 29 8.39 -16.52 15.68
N ASP A 30 8.05 -15.25 15.45
CA ASP A 30 6.90 -14.87 14.65
C ASP A 30 7.14 -15.50 13.27
N ALA A 31 6.62 -16.70 13.09
CA ALA A 31 6.63 -17.42 11.83
C ALA A 31 5.77 -16.58 10.87
N ARG A 32 6.42 -15.59 10.23
CA ARG A 32 5.80 -14.86 9.13
C ARG A 32 5.38 -15.88 8.10
N LYS A 33 4.07 -16.18 8.09
CA LYS A 33 3.42 -16.87 6.98
C LYS A 33 4.02 -16.32 5.69
N PRO A 34 4.49 -17.15 4.74
CA PRO A 34 5.04 -16.65 3.50
C PRO A 34 4.04 -15.65 2.93
N ALA A 35 4.51 -14.45 2.65
CA ALA A 35 3.65 -13.39 2.16
C ALA A 35 3.02 -13.87 0.86
N GLY A 36 1.76 -14.24 0.93
CA GLY A 36 0.96 -14.68 -0.20
C GLY A 36 0.81 -13.53 -1.20
N LYS A 37 0.33 -13.83 -2.40
CA LYS A 37 0.00 -12.78 -3.36
C LYS A 37 -1.18 -11.96 -2.86
N VAL A 38 -1.09 -10.66 -2.98
CA VAL A 38 -2.19 -9.73 -2.75
C VAL A 38 -2.74 -9.32 -4.11
N LEU A 39 -4.01 -9.62 -4.35
CA LEU A 39 -4.68 -9.30 -5.61
C LEU A 39 -5.78 -8.26 -5.36
N ALA A 40 -5.88 -7.28 -6.26
CA ALA A 40 -6.98 -6.32 -6.32
C ALA A 40 -7.82 -6.60 -7.56
N HIS A 41 -9.08 -7.00 -7.34
CA HIS A 41 -10.06 -7.25 -8.40
C HIS A 41 -10.90 -6.01 -8.62
N PHE A 42 -10.72 -5.38 -9.75
CA PHE A 42 -11.50 -4.23 -10.18
C PHE A 42 -12.68 -4.69 -11.02
N THR A 43 -13.88 -4.21 -10.68
CA THR A 43 -15.05 -4.27 -11.54
C THR A 43 -15.35 -2.86 -12.01
N THR A 44 -15.46 -2.68 -13.32
CA THR A 44 -15.74 -1.37 -13.93
C THR A 44 -16.93 -1.47 -14.91
N THR A 45 -17.42 -0.33 -15.37
CA THR A 45 -18.45 -0.27 -16.43
C THR A 45 -17.95 -0.81 -17.79
N GLU A 46 -16.61 -0.93 -17.97
CA GLU A 46 -16.00 -1.45 -19.20
C GLU A 46 -15.57 -2.92 -19.10
N GLY A 47 -15.69 -3.53 -17.92
CA GLY A 47 -15.31 -4.91 -17.63
C GLY A 47 -14.48 -5.02 -16.36
N ALA A 48 -14.00 -6.24 -16.08
CA ALA A 48 -13.21 -6.54 -14.91
C ALA A 48 -11.73 -6.79 -15.27
N PHE A 49 -10.83 -6.41 -14.34
CA PHE A 49 -9.41 -6.72 -14.43
C PHE A 49 -8.83 -6.97 -13.04
N THR A 50 -7.70 -7.65 -12.97
CA THR A 50 -7.03 -7.99 -11.71
C THR A 50 -5.59 -7.47 -11.73
N VAL A 51 -5.19 -6.88 -10.61
CA VAL A 51 -3.84 -6.38 -10.36
C VAL A 51 -3.20 -7.18 -9.22
N GLU A 52 -1.98 -7.65 -9.40
CA GLU A 52 -1.14 -8.13 -8.31
C GLU A 52 -0.47 -6.94 -7.63
N LEU A 53 -0.62 -6.81 -6.31
CA LEU A 53 -0.03 -5.74 -5.52
C LEU A 53 1.31 -6.18 -4.93
N PHE A 54 2.32 -5.33 -5.03
CA PHE A 54 3.70 -5.60 -4.63
C PHE A 54 3.93 -5.21 -3.16
N GLU A 55 3.30 -5.93 -2.22
CA GLU A 55 3.33 -5.61 -0.79
C GLU A 55 4.75 -5.58 -0.19
N LYS A 56 5.68 -6.40 -0.72
CA LYS A 56 7.09 -6.40 -0.27
C LYS A 56 7.87 -5.20 -0.78
N ASP A 57 7.53 -4.72 -1.96
CA ASP A 57 8.27 -3.67 -2.67
C ASP A 57 7.82 -2.26 -2.29
N ALA A 58 6.52 -2.10 -1.98
CA ALA A 58 5.89 -0.85 -1.58
C ALA A 58 4.87 -1.07 -0.44
N PRO A 59 5.33 -1.49 0.75
CA PRO A 59 4.44 -1.94 1.82
C PRO A 59 3.47 -0.86 2.33
N LYS A 60 3.91 0.39 2.45
CA LYS A 60 3.05 1.50 2.91
C LYS A 60 2.01 1.87 1.86
N THR A 61 2.42 1.87 0.59
CA THR A 61 1.54 2.16 -0.55
C THR A 61 0.48 1.09 -0.69
N VAL A 62 0.87 -0.19 -0.65
CA VAL A 62 -0.08 -1.31 -0.72
C VAL A 62 -1.01 -1.31 0.49
N ALA A 63 -0.50 -1.10 1.71
CA ALA A 63 -1.34 -1.01 2.91
C ALA A 63 -2.35 0.15 2.82
N ASN A 64 -1.93 1.30 2.26
CA ASN A 64 -2.80 2.44 2.00
C ASN A 64 -3.90 2.09 1.00
N PHE A 65 -3.52 1.55 -0.16
CA PHE A 65 -4.47 1.18 -1.22
C PHE A 65 -5.47 0.13 -0.74
N VAL A 66 -5.01 -0.94 -0.09
CA VAL A 66 -5.85 -2.01 0.47
C VAL A 66 -6.82 -1.44 1.51
N GLY A 67 -6.32 -0.65 2.46
CA GLY A 67 -7.15 -0.06 3.50
C GLY A 67 -8.24 0.87 2.97
N LEU A 68 -7.95 1.61 1.89
CA LEU A 68 -8.95 2.43 1.18
C LEU A 68 -9.94 1.55 0.40
N ALA A 69 -9.47 0.51 -0.30
CA ALA A 69 -10.32 -0.40 -1.06
C ALA A 69 -11.29 -1.17 -0.17
N ASP A 70 -10.83 -1.69 0.97
CA ASP A 70 -11.65 -2.44 1.93
C ASP A 70 -12.48 -1.54 2.85
N GLY A 71 -12.23 -0.22 2.86
CA GLY A 71 -12.87 0.73 3.77
C GLY A 71 -12.43 0.62 5.22
N THR A 72 -11.30 -0.05 5.48
CA THR A 72 -10.73 -0.17 6.84
C THR A 72 -9.88 1.04 7.22
N LYS A 73 -9.36 1.79 6.24
CA LYS A 73 -8.64 3.04 6.45
C LYS A 73 -9.59 4.22 6.42
N GLU A 74 -9.48 5.08 7.43
CA GLU A 74 -10.23 6.34 7.48
C GLU A 74 -9.71 7.32 6.42
N TRP A 75 -10.64 8.03 5.80
CA TRP A 75 -10.38 9.10 4.85
C TRP A 75 -11.36 10.26 5.06
N THR A 76 -11.02 11.44 4.54
CA THR A 76 -11.87 12.62 4.63
C THR A 76 -12.55 12.85 3.29
N ASP A 77 -13.86 12.94 3.27
CA ASP A 77 -14.60 13.32 2.07
C ASP A 77 -14.33 14.81 1.74
N PRO A 78 -13.68 15.10 0.60
CA PRO A 78 -13.32 16.49 0.27
C PRO A 78 -14.52 17.39 -0.03
N LYS A 79 -15.72 16.83 -0.22
CA LYS A 79 -16.94 17.62 -0.45
C LYS A 79 -17.60 18.06 0.84
N SER A 80 -17.63 17.19 1.83
CA SER A 80 -18.32 17.43 3.11
C SER A 80 -17.38 17.71 4.28
N GLY A 81 -16.09 17.38 4.15
CA GLY A 81 -15.13 17.38 5.26
C GLY A 81 -15.33 16.25 6.28
N ALA A 82 -16.29 15.37 6.04
CA ALA A 82 -16.62 14.30 6.97
C ALA A 82 -15.56 13.17 6.92
N LYS A 83 -15.27 12.61 8.11
CA LYS A 83 -14.48 11.40 8.25
C LYS A 83 -15.30 10.19 7.83
N MET A 84 -14.74 9.39 6.92
CA MET A 84 -15.40 8.24 6.33
C MET A 84 -14.58 6.97 6.60
N LYS A 85 -15.28 5.86 6.86
CA LYS A 85 -14.68 4.53 7.01
C LYS A 85 -15.53 3.53 6.20
N LYS A 86 -15.38 3.59 4.89
CA LYS A 86 -16.07 2.74 3.90
C LYS A 86 -15.18 2.59 2.67
N PRO A 87 -15.44 1.61 1.77
CA PRO A 87 -14.72 1.49 0.51
C PRO A 87 -14.63 2.83 -0.23
N PHE A 88 -13.38 3.24 -0.50
CA PHE A 88 -13.09 4.55 -1.05
C PHE A 88 -13.26 4.60 -2.57
N TYR A 89 -12.82 3.53 -3.26
CA TYR A 89 -12.74 3.54 -4.73
C TYR A 89 -14.09 3.26 -5.41
N ASP A 90 -15.05 2.70 -4.69
CA ASP A 90 -16.36 2.35 -5.23
C ASP A 90 -17.13 3.61 -5.68
N GLY A 91 -17.53 3.65 -6.93
CA GLY A 91 -18.21 4.77 -7.55
C GLY A 91 -17.28 5.86 -8.13
N LEU A 92 -15.97 5.78 -7.91
CA LEU A 92 -15.02 6.71 -8.52
C LEU A 92 -14.83 6.42 -10.01
N ILE A 93 -14.34 7.41 -10.76
CA ILE A 93 -14.13 7.31 -12.19
C ILE A 93 -12.63 7.30 -12.56
N PHE A 94 -12.32 6.77 -13.73
CA PHE A 94 -11.10 7.11 -14.43
C PHE A 94 -11.29 8.52 -15.03
N HIS A 95 -10.77 9.53 -14.35
CA HIS A 95 -11.00 10.93 -14.67
C HIS A 95 -10.06 11.49 -15.73
N ARG A 96 -8.95 10.76 -16.04
CA ARG A 96 -7.97 11.14 -17.08
C ARG A 96 -7.48 9.91 -17.81
N VAL A 97 -7.61 9.92 -19.13
CA VAL A 97 -7.18 8.83 -20.02
C VAL A 97 -6.42 9.42 -21.20
N ILE A 98 -5.17 8.99 -21.35
CA ILE A 98 -4.33 9.40 -22.48
C ILE A 98 -3.88 8.14 -23.23
N PRO A 99 -4.34 7.92 -24.49
CA PRO A 99 -3.93 6.79 -25.29
C PRO A 99 -2.39 6.69 -25.41
N ASN A 100 -1.86 5.47 -25.42
CA ASN A 100 -0.43 5.18 -25.45
C ASN A 100 0.39 5.75 -24.28
N PHE A 101 -0.30 6.16 -23.21
CA PHE A 101 0.36 6.64 -22.00
C PHE A 101 -0.20 5.95 -20.76
N MET A 102 -1.36 6.38 -20.22
CA MET A 102 -1.92 5.80 -18.99
C MET A 102 -3.42 6.07 -18.87
N ILE A 103 -4.07 5.33 -17.96
CA ILE A 103 -5.39 5.64 -17.41
C ILE A 103 -5.23 6.00 -15.92
N GLN A 104 -5.84 7.08 -15.45
CA GLN A 104 -5.71 7.60 -14.09
C GLN A 104 -7.06 7.68 -13.38
N GLY A 105 -7.10 7.18 -12.15
CA GLY A 105 -8.30 7.15 -11.29
C GLY A 105 -7.95 7.38 -9.83
N GLY A 106 -8.94 7.11 -8.93
CA GLY A 106 -8.74 7.22 -7.48
C GLY A 106 -8.85 8.63 -6.91
N ASP A 107 -9.42 9.56 -7.67
CA ASP A 107 -9.74 10.91 -7.21
C ASP A 107 -11.22 11.00 -6.76
N PRO A 108 -11.50 11.31 -5.48
CA PRO A 108 -12.87 11.42 -4.97
C PRO A 108 -13.66 12.60 -5.56
N LEU A 109 -13.00 13.59 -6.15
CA LEU A 109 -13.65 14.70 -6.86
C LEU A 109 -13.84 14.40 -8.36
N GLY A 110 -13.03 13.50 -8.93
CA GLY A 110 -13.01 13.19 -10.37
C GLY A 110 -12.52 14.33 -11.24
N THR A 111 -11.66 15.19 -10.69
CA THR A 111 -11.08 16.40 -11.32
C THR A 111 -9.56 16.36 -11.46
N GLY A 112 -8.90 15.42 -10.81
CA GLY A 112 -7.45 15.31 -10.70
C GLY A 112 -6.86 16.03 -9.48
N THR A 113 -7.68 16.72 -8.69
CA THR A 113 -7.22 17.53 -7.56
C THR A 113 -7.63 17.02 -6.18
N GLY A 114 -8.51 16.00 -6.14
CA GLY A 114 -8.98 15.39 -4.90
C GLY A 114 -7.94 14.45 -4.28
N ASP A 115 -7.98 14.33 -2.97
CA ASP A 115 -7.16 13.40 -2.18
C ASP A 115 -7.98 12.80 -1.02
N PRO A 116 -7.46 11.82 -0.28
CA PRO A 116 -8.17 11.18 0.83
C PRO A 116 -8.08 11.97 2.14
N GLY A 117 -7.58 13.22 2.13
CA GLY A 117 -7.37 14.07 3.29
C GLY A 117 -6.01 13.90 3.97
N TYR A 118 -5.07 13.20 3.32
CA TYR A 118 -3.69 13.03 3.80
C TYR A 118 -2.75 12.71 2.63
N LYS A 119 -1.44 12.80 2.91
CA LYS A 119 -0.36 12.45 2.00
C LYS A 119 0.65 11.55 2.68
N PHE A 120 1.39 10.76 1.88
CA PHE A 120 2.46 9.89 2.38
C PHE A 120 3.65 9.82 1.41
N ALA A 121 4.79 9.38 1.93
CA ALA A 121 6.06 9.36 1.23
C ALA A 121 6.13 8.33 0.10
N ASP A 122 6.99 8.58 -0.87
CA ASP A 122 7.31 7.67 -1.94
C ASP A 122 8.07 6.42 -1.45
N GLU A 123 7.94 5.31 -2.19
CA GLU A 123 8.63 4.05 -1.95
C GLU A 123 9.32 3.60 -3.25
N PHE A 124 10.60 3.97 -3.43
CA PHE A 124 11.39 3.66 -4.63
C PHE A 124 12.43 2.55 -4.42
N GLY A 125 12.54 2.01 -3.20
CA GLY A 125 13.60 1.08 -2.81
C GLY A 125 13.61 -0.27 -3.54
N SER A 126 12.51 -0.67 -4.16
CA SER A 126 12.43 -1.94 -4.90
C SER A 126 13.13 -1.93 -6.26
N GLY A 127 13.43 -0.76 -6.81
CA GLY A 127 13.94 -0.62 -8.17
C GLY A 127 12.96 -0.98 -9.29
N ARG A 128 11.67 -1.19 -8.98
CA ARG A 128 10.65 -1.44 -10.00
C ARG A 128 10.50 -0.26 -10.94
N LYS A 129 10.25 -0.58 -12.22
CA LYS A 129 10.22 0.40 -13.31
C LYS A 129 8.87 0.43 -14.01
N LEU A 130 8.63 1.54 -14.67
CA LEU A 130 7.47 1.78 -15.55
C LEU A 130 7.86 1.47 -17.01
N ASP A 131 8.37 0.25 -17.24
CA ASP A 131 9.03 -0.19 -18.49
C ASP A 131 8.11 -0.95 -19.46
N LYS A 132 6.84 -1.13 -19.09
CA LYS A 132 5.83 -1.81 -19.91
C LYS A 132 4.41 -1.31 -19.62
N ALA A 133 3.46 -1.74 -20.44
CA ALA A 133 2.03 -1.56 -20.17
C ALA A 133 1.57 -2.42 -18.98
N GLY A 134 0.51 -1.99 -18.27
CA GLY A 134 -0.10 -2.71 -17.16
C GLY A 134 0.55 -2.46 -15.80
N ILE A 135 1.51 -1.56 -15.68
CA ILE A 135 2.10 -1.20 -14.39
C ILE A 135 1.18 -0.25 -13.64
N LEU A 136 0.89 -0.58 -12.37
CA LEU A 136 0.13 0.25 -11.45
C LEU A 136 1.09 1.08 -10.58
N ALA A 137 0.91 2.41 -10.61
CA ALA A 137 1.72 3.34 -9.83
C ALA A 137 0.89 4.47 -9.23
N MET A 138 1.42 5.10 -8.17
CA MET A 138 0.79 6.26 -7.54
C MET A 138 0.92 7.50 -8.40
N ALA A 139 -0.20 8.18 -8.63
CA ALA A 139 -0.19 9.56 -9.08
C ALA A 139 0.14 10.49 -7.90
N ASN A 140 0.92 11.54 -8.13
CA ASN A 140 1.31 12.51 -7.13
C ASN A 140 1.47 13.91 -7.74
N ALA A 141 1.61 14.93 -6.89
CA ALA A 141 1.86 16.34 -7.25
C ALA A 141 3.31 16.76 -6.91
N GLY A 142 4.24 15.82 -6.95
CA GLY A 142 5.65 15.98 -6.60
C GLY A 142 6.08 14.99 -5.50
N PRO A 143 7.34 15.05 -5.06
CA PRO A 143 7.88 14.09 -4.10
C PRO A 143 7.06 14.01 -2.80
N ASN A 144 6.81 12.77 -2.34
CA ASN A 144 6.14 12.49 -1.06
C ASN A 144 4.71 13.06 -0.94
N THR A 145 3.98 13.16 -2.06
CA THR A 145 2.59 13.64 -2.08
C THR A 145 1.60 12.58 -2.52
N ASN A 146 1.90 11.30 -2.30
CA ASN A 146 0.98 10.21 -2.60
C ASN A 146 -0.28 10.29 -1.71
N GLY A 147 -1.42 9.98 -2.30
CA GLY A 147 -2.71 9.97 -1.60
C GLY A 147 -3.54 8.73 -1.96
N SER A 148 -4.58 8.92 -2.76
CA SER A 148 -5.44 7.84 -3.26
C SER A 148 -5.37 7.67 -4.78
N GLN A 149 -4.91 8.67 -5.52
CA GLN A 149 -4.87 8.62 -6.98
C GLN A 149 -3.78 7.66 -7.48
N PHE A 150 -4.13 6.89 -8.49
CA PHE A 150 -3.23 5.93 -9.14
C PHE A 150 -3.37 6.01 -10.66
N PHE A 151 -2.41 5.47 -11.37
CA PHE A 151 -2.52 5.25 -12.81
C PHE A 151 -2.05 3.85 -13.22
N ILE A 152 -2.56 3.38 -14.35
CA ILE A 152 -2.13 2.13 -14.99
C ILE A 152 -1.57 2.50 -16.36
N THR A 153 -0.35 2.05 -16.65
CA THR A 153 0.33 2.35 -17.92
C THR A 153 -0.29 1.60 -19.09
N LEU A 154 -0.34 2.26 -20.26
CA LEU A 154 -0.75 1.67 -21.55
C LEU A 154 0.45 1.38 -22.46
N ALA A 155 1.62 1.90 -22.11
CA ALA A 155 2.89 1.73 -22.81
C ALA A 155 4.05 1.92 -21.80
N PRO A 156 5.31 1.64 -22.15
CA PRO A 156 6.46 2.04 -21.35
C PRO A 156 6.47 3.55 -21.09
N THR A 157 6.72 3.96 -19.83
CA THR A 157 6.74 5.37 -19.40
C THR A 157 7.99 5.65 -18.56
N GLU A 158 9.14 5.24 -19.05
CA GLU A 158 10.41 5.21 -18.30
C GLU A 158 10.84 6.57 -17.75
N TRP A 159 10.41 7.69 -18.36
CA TRP A 159 10.67 9.07 -17.88
C TRP A 159 10.01 9.37 -16.52
N LEU A 160 9.11 8.49 -16.05
CA LEU A 160 8.45 8.57 -14.73
C LEU A 160 9.17 7.71 -13.68
N ASN A 161 10.19 6.94 -14.04
CA ASN A 161 10.96 6.14 -13.08
C ASN A 161 11.57 7.03 -11.99
N GLY A 162 11.50 6.58 -10.73
CA GLY A 162 11.99 7.33 -9.58
C GLY A 162 11.16 8.58 -9.21
N LYS A 163 9.98 8.76 -9.84
CA LYS A 163 9.06 9.87 -9.57
C LYS A 163 7.70 9.38 -9.06
N HIS A 164 7.33 8.15 -9.37
CA HIS A 164 6.05 7.54 -9.00
C HIS A 164 6.29 6.16 -8.40
N THR A 165 5.73 5.90 -7.24
CA THR A 165 5.83 4.59 -6.57
C THR A 165 5.08 3.53 -7.36
N VAL A 166 5.80 2.55 -7.89
CA VAL A 166 5.23 1.36 -8.52
C VAL A 166 4.82 0.39 -7.42
N PHE A 167 3.55 -0.02 -7.40
CA PHE A 167 3.03 -0.88 -6.34
C PHE A 167 2.17 -2.05 -6.81
N GLY A 168 2.07 -2.27 -8.14
CA GLY A 168 1.35 -3.41 -8.69
C GLY A 168 1.50 -3.55 -10.19
N GLU A 169 0.89 -4.63 -10.72
CA GLU A 169 0.86 -4.95 -12.16
C GLU A 169 -0.44 -5.67 -12.50
N VAL A 170 -1.02 -5.34 -13.66
CA VAL A 170 -2.18 -6.05 -14.20
C VAL A 170 -1.79 -7.47 -14.59
N VAL A 171 -2.41 -8.46 -13.94
CA VAL A 171 -2.16 -9.88 -14.20
C VAL A 171 -3.30 -10.54 -15.00
N GLN A 172 -4.47 -9.88 -15.06
CA GLN A 172 -5.62 -10.35 -15.83
C GLN A 172 -6.45 -9.16 -16.31
N GLY A 173 -7.02 -9.23 -17.51
CA GLY A 173 -7.92 -8.21 -18.04
C GLY A 173 -7.22 -7.04 -18.70
N MET A 174 -6.02 -7.19 -19.23
CA MET A 174 -5.31 -6.15 -19.97
C MET A 174 -6.09 -5.63 -21.19
N ASN A 175 -6.95 -6.46 -21.79
CA ASN A 175 -7.88 -6.06 -22.84
C ASN A 175 -8.90 -5.00 -22.36
N VAL A 176 -9.34 -5.06 -21.09
CA VAL A 176 -10.22 -4.05 -20.48
C VAL A 176 -9.45 -2.74 -20.30
N ILE A 177 -8.20 -2.80 -19.81
CA ILE A 177 -7.32 -1.63 -19.68
C ILE A 177 -7.11 -0.94 -21.04
N ASN A 178 -6.85 -1.72 -22.09
CA ASN A 178 -6.70 -1.19 -23.45
C ASN A 178 -7.99 -0.59 -23.98
N LYS A 179 -9.16 -1.20 -23.69
CA LYS A 179 -10.48 -0.67 -24.05
C LYS A 179 -10.72 0.69 -23.38
N ILE A 180 -10.42 0.80 -22.09
CA ILE A 180 -10.49 2.08 -21.36
C ILE A 180 -9.55 3.09 -22.00
N GLY A 181 -8.31 2.69 -22.30
CA GLY A 181 -7.29 3.55 -22.91
C GLY A 181 -7.62 4.08 -24.30
N ALA A 182 -8.51 3.39 -25.03
CA ALA A 182 -8.98 3.78 -26.38
C ALA A 182 -10.27 4.63 -26.36
N THR A 183 -10.82 4.95 -25.17
CA THR A 183 -12.07 5.72 -25.09
C THR A 183 -11.89 7.15 -25.61
N LYS A 184 -12.99 7.73 -26.12
CA LYS A 184 -13.01 9.15 -26.50
C LYS A 184 -12.89 10.04 -25.27
N THR A 185 -12.05 11.05 -25.33
CA THR A 185 -11.82 12.00 -24.24
C THR A 185 -12.06 13.44 -24.68
N THR A 186 -12.40 14.29 -23.72
CA THR A 186 -12.53 15.74 -23.93
C THR A 186 -11.17 16.41 -23.94
N LYS A 187 -11.06 17.56 -24.61
CA LYS A 187 -9.90 18.45 -24.57
C LYS A 187 -10.35 19.84 -24.10
N PRO A 188 -9.63 20.49 -23.20
CA PRO A 188 -8.48 19.99 -22.45
C PRO A 188 -8.89 19.02 -21.33
N GLY A 189 -7.93 18.30 -20.73
CA GLY A 189 -8.13 17.51 -19.49
C GLY A 189 -8.21 16.00 -19.69
N ASP A 190 -8.35 15.50 -20.94
CA ASP A 190 -8.32 14.07 -21.27
C ASP A 190 -9.33 13.21 -20.47
N LYS A 191 -10.45 13.81 -20.08
CA LYS A 191 -11.53 13.13 -19.37
C LYS A 191 -12.37 12.30 -20.34
N PRO A 192 -12.68 11.02 -20.04
CA PRO A 192 -13.61 10.21 -20.83
C PRO A 192 -14.95 10.94 -21.05
N VAL A 193 -15.43 10.99 -22.29
CA VAL A 193 -16.74 11.58 -22.65
C VAL A 193 -17.86 10.83 -21.96
N THR A 194 -17.81 9.49 -21.99
CA THR A 194 -18.67 8.62 -21.20
C THR A 194 -17.91 8.22 -19.94
N PRO A 195 -18.44 8.52 -18.75
CA PRO A 195 -17.78 8.18 -17.49
C PRO A 195 -17.49 6.68 -17.36
N ILE A 196 -16.27 6.32 -17.07
CA ILE A 196 -15.86 4.95 -16.80
C ILE A 196 -15.75 4.80 -15.28
N VAL A 197 -16.70 4.07 -14.70
CA VAL A 197 -16.86 3.96 -13.24
C VAL A 197 -16.20 2.70 -12.72
N ILE A 198 -15.43 2.85 -11.65
CA ILE A 198 -14.98 1.74 -10.79
C ILE A 198 -16.16 1.36 -9.90
N GLN A 199 -16.83 0.27 -10.22
CA GLN A 199 -17.99 -0.21 -9.48
C GLN A 199 -17.58 -0.81 -8.13
N SER A 200 -16.46 -1.52 -8.10
CA SER A 200 -15.86 -2.03 -6.86
C SER A 200 -14.39 -2.40 -7.02
N VAL A 201 -13.68 -2.39 -5.90
CA VAL A 201 -12.34 -2.98 -5.77
C VAL A 201 -12.36 -3.97 -4.61
N LYS A 202 -12.12 -5.27 -4.90
CA LYS A 202 -12.09 -6.33 -3.90
C LYS A 202 -10.67 -6.86 -3.73
N ILE A 203 -10.23 -7.02 -2.49
CA ILE A 203 -8.89 -7.50 -2.17
C ILE A 203 -8.95 -9.00 -1.84
N GLU A 204 -8.06 -9.78 -2.46
CA GLU A 204 -7.86 -11.20 -2.19
C GLU A 204 -6.41 -11.40 -1.73
N ARG A 205 -6.21 -12.20 -0.65
CA ARG A 205 -4.90 -12.63 -0.15
C ARG A 205 -4.76 -14.14 -0.29
N LYS A 206 -3.82 -14.59 -1.15
CA LYS A 206 -3.52 -16.02 -1.41
C LYS A 206 -2.31 -16.49 -0.64
#